data_d2c14626aafe414a5f7991bbc9fd0ac6
#
_entry.id   d2c14626aafe414a5f7991bbc9fd0ac6
#
_cell.length_a   1.000
_cell.length_b   1.000
_cell.length_c   1.000
_cell.angle_alpha   90.00
_cell.angle_beta   90.00
_cell.angle_gamma   90.00
#
_symmetry.space_group_name_H-M   'P 1'
#
loop_
_entity.id
_entity.type
_entity.pdbx_description
1 polymer ?
#
loop_
_entity_poly.entity_id
_entity_poly.type
_entity_poly.pdbx_seq_one_letter_code
_entity_poly.pdbx_strand_id
1 'polypeptide(L)'
;MTTPTTMTFFDRFEADILSGKKTITIRDESEKNYVPGTTVQVSTFEDGREFCLLEIISVSPILFSELSCFHAEQENMTLAELKSVIQDIYPGIQQLYVVSYKLVR
;
A
#
# COMPACT_ATOMS: atom_id res chain seq x y z
N MET A 1 -11.81 4.85 18.50
CA MET A 1 -10.76 4.85 17.46
C MET A 1 -11.26 5.49 16.19
N THR A 2 -10.48 6.39 15.63
CA THR A 2 -10.84 7.02 14.36
C THR A 2 -10.37 6.18 13.18
N THR A 3 -11.23 6.08 12.17
CA THR A 3 -10.84 5.44 10.90
C THR A 3 -9.81 6.34 10.19
N PRO A 4 -8.69 5.78 9.70
CA PRO A 4 -7.73 6.57 8.93
C PRO A 4 -8.39 7.15 7.68
N THR A 5 -8.15 8.44 7.43
CA THR A 5 -8.69 9.14 6.26
C THR A 5 -7.62 9.59 5.28
N THR A 6 -6.36 9.33 5.61
CA THR A 6 -5.22 9.71 4.77
C THR A 6 -4.27 8.53 4.61
N MET A 7 -3.52 8.54 3.51
CA MET A 7 -2.51 7.53 3.25
C MET A 7 -1.36 8.19 2.50
N THR A 8 -0.13 7.77 2.79
CA THR A 8 1.04 8.31 2.09
C THR A 8 1.76 7.21 1.32
N PHE A 9 2.37 7.62 0.21
CA PHE A 9 3.24 6.77 -0.59
C PHE A 9 4.48 7.57 -0.97
N PHE A 10 5.60 6.87 -1.18
CA PHE A 10 6.76 7.52 -1.78
C PHE A 10 6.40 8.05 -3.17
N ASP A 11 6.94 9.20 -3.56
CA ASP A 11 6.58 9.84 -4.82
C ASP A 11 6.87 8.96 -6.04
N ARG A 12 7.85 8.06 -5.94
CA ARG A 12 8.18 7.11 -7.01
C ARG A 12 7.04 6.17 -7.39
N PHE A 13 6.03 6.01 -6.51
CA PHE A 13 4.88 5.14 -6.77
C PHE A 13 3.68 5.88 -7.35
N GLU A 14 3.75 7.20 -7.43
CA GLU A 14 2.61 8.02 -7.89
C GLU A 14 2.14 7.61 -9.28
N ALA A 15 3.05 7.47 -10.24
CA ALA A 15 2.69 7.12 -11.61
C ALA A 15 2.04 5.74 -11.69
N ASP A 16 2.54 4.78 -10.92
CA ASP A 16 1.98 3.42 -10.91
C ASP A 16 0.57 3.39 -10.32
N ILE A 17 0.32 4.20 -9.29
CA ILE A 17 -1.00 4.30 -8.68
C ILE A 17 -1.98 4.95 -9.66
N LEU A 18 -1.58 6.07 -10.26
CA LEU A 18 -2.46 6.83 -11.17
C LEU A 18 -2.77 6.05 -12.45
N SER A 19 -1.86 5.20 -12.91
CA SER A 19 -2.07 4.39 -14.13
C SER A 19 -2.81 3.08 -13.85
N GLY A 20 -3.06 2.74 -12.58
CA GLY A 20 -3.71 1.49 -12.21
C GLY A 20 -2.80 0.28 -12.21
N LYS A 21 -1.49 0.45 -12.37
CA LYS A 21 -0.53 -0.65 -12.34
C LYS A 21 -0.24 -1.14 -10.93
N LYS A 22 -0.39 -0.26 -9.94
CA LYS A 22 -0.24 -0.60 -8.53
C LYS A 22 -1.62 -0.55 -7.88
N THR A 23 -2.11 -1.69 -7.40
CA THR A 23 -3.47 -1.83 -6.86
C THR A 23 -3.52 -2.26 -5.40
N ILE A 24 -2.36 -2.54 -4.80
CA ILE A 24 -2.26 -2.86 -3.37
C ILE A 24 -1.09 -2.10 -2.76
N THR A 25 -1.14 -1.96 -1.44
CA THR A 25 0.02 -1.56 -0.66
C THR A 25 0.16 -2.54 0.50
N ILE A 26 1.39 -2.78 0.95
CA ILE A 26 1.67 -3.71 2.04
C ILE A 26 2.23 -2.89 3.19
N ARG A 27 1.57 -2.95 4.32
CA ARG A 27 1.84 -2.10 5.49
C ARG A 27 2.02 -2.94 6.75
N ASP A 28 2.59 -2.35 7.79
CA ASP A 28 2.73 -3.02 9.08
C ASP A 28 1.47 -2.85 9.93
N GLU A 29 1.51 -3.35 11.16
CA GLU A 29 0.36 -3.31 12.06
C GLU A 29 -0.12 -1.90 12.39
N SER A 30 0.77 -0.91 12.34
CA SER A 30 0.39 0.47 12.64
C SER A 30 -0.61 1.04 11.63
N GLU A 31 -0.69 0.45 10.44
CA GLU A 31 -1.56 0.91 9.36
C GLU A 31 -2.62 -0.12 8.96
N LYS A 32 -3.00 -1.01 9.87
CA LYS A 32 -4.00 -2.05 9.57
C LYS A 32 -5.45 -1.58 9.72
N ASN A 33 -5.67 -0.38 10.21
CA ASN A 33 -7.00 0.09 10.61
C ASN A 33 -7.79 0.78 9.48
N TYR A 34 -7.32 0.70 8.24
CA TYR A 34 -8.10 1.15 7.11
C TYR A 34 -9.37 0.31 6.97
N VAL A 35 -10.49 0.95 6.70
CA VAL A 35 -11.81 0.28 6.68
C VAL A 35 -12.31 0.16 5.24
N PRO A 36 -12.65 -1.08 4.78
CA PRO A 36 -13.22 -1.27 3.45
C PRO A 36 -14.43 -0.37 3.22
N GLY A 37 -14.52 0.20 2.04
CA GLY A 37 -15.59 1.11 1.66
C GLY A 37 -15.33 2.58 1.95
N THR A 38 -14.23 2.91 2.67
CA THR A 38 -13.89 4.31 2.94
C THR A 38 -12.96 4.84 1.86
N THR A 39 -13.01 6.17 1.65
CA THR A 39 -12.13 6.87 0.73
C THR A 39 -11.06 7.60 1.52
N VAL A 40 -9.82 7.51 1.07
CA VAL A 40 -8.69 8.19 1.74
C VAL A 40 -8.03 9.17 0.78
N GLN A 41 -7.56 10.29 1.33
CA GLN A 41 -6.77 11.27 0.60
C GLN A 41 -5.31 10.79 0.59
N VAL A 42 -4.72 10.72 -0.59
CA VAL A 42 -3.36 10.21 -0.77
C VAL A 42 -2.41 11.36 -1.08
N SER A 43 -1.28 11.35 -0.41
CA SER A 43 -0.23 12.34 -0.62
C SER A 43 1.14 11.66 -0.65
N THR A 44 2.13 12.40 -1.15
CA THR A 44 3.52 11.91 -1.17
C THR A 44 4.09 11.96 0.23
N PHE A 45 4.85 10.92 0.59
CA PHE A 45 5.51 10.86 1.90
C PHE A 45 6.56 11.96 2.05
N GLU A 46 7.25 12.28 0.97
CA GLU A 46 8.40 13.19 1.00
C GLU A 46 8.01 14.64 1.29
N ASP A 47 6.94 15.14 0.68
CA ASP A 47 6.57 16.56 0.79
C ASP A 47 5.09 16.81 1.09
N GLY A 48 4.30 15.75 1.28
CA GLY A 48 2.88 15.89 1.63
C GLY A 48 1.99 16.42 0.51
N ARG A 49 2.45 16.36 -0.75
CA ARG A 49 1.65 16.82 -1.90
C ARG A 49 0.53 15.83 -2.19
N GLU A 50 -0.71 16.28 -2.07
CA GLU A 50 -1.87 15.43 -2.36
C GLU A 50 -1.98 15.19 -3.86
N PHE A 51 -2.23 13.92 -4.28
CA PHE A 51 -2.28 13.62 -5.71
C PHE A 51 -3.44 12.72 -6.13
N CYS A 52 -4.14 12.05 -5.21
CA CYS A 52 -5.31 11.25 -5.60
C CYS A 52 -6.18 10.87 -4.40
N LEU A 53 -7.34 10.28 -4.72
CA LEU A 53 -8.24 9.66 -3.73
C LEU A 53 -8.32 8.17 -4.05
N LEU A 54 -8.23 7.34 -3.04
CA LEU A 54 -8.35 5.89 -3.16
C LEU A 54 -9.51 5.40 -2.30
N GLU A 55 -10.26 4.43 -2.82
CA GLU A 55 -11.25 3.71 -2.02
C GLU A 55 -10.62 2.41 -1.52
N ILE A 56 -10.71 2.17 -0.22
CA ILE A 56 -10.20 0.94 0.39
C ILE A 56 -11.16 -0.21 0.07
N ILE A 57 -10.62 -1.29 -0.50
CA ILE A 57 -11.42 -2.47 -0.85
C ILE A 57 -11.32 -3.53 0.24
N SER A 58 -10.10 -3.82 0.70
CA SER A 58 -9.89 -4.84 1.73
C SER A 58 -8.58 -4.63 2.45
N VAL A 59 -8.50 -5.16 3.66
CA VAL A 59 -7.27 -5.22 4.45
C VAL A 59 -7.15 -6.65 4.95
N SER A 60 -6.07 -7.34 4.59
CA SER A 60 -5.87 -8.76 4.92
C SER A 60 -4.49 -8.99 5.49
N PRO A 61 -4.39 -9.78 6.58
CA PRO A 61 -3.08 -10.11 7.15
C PRO A 61 -2.31 -11.06 6.22
N ILE A 62 -1.00 -10.90 6.18
CA ILE A 62 -0.11 -11.79 5.43
C ILE A 62 1.24 -11.83 6.12
N LEU A 63 1.90 -12.99 6.11
CA LEU A 63 3.26 -13.10 6.61
C LEU A 63 4.25 -12.77 5.49
N PHE A 64 5.40 -12.22 5.85
CA PHE A 64 6.44 -11.92 4.86
C PHE A 64 6.78 -13.15 4.00
N SER A 65 6.82 -14.33 4.63
CA SER A 65 7.11 -15.59 3.92
C SER A 65 6.02 -16.01 2.93
N GLU A 66 4.83 -15.43 3.03
CA GLU A 66 3.71 -15.75 2.15
C GLU A 66 3.63 -14.84 0.92
N LEU A 67 4.51 -13.84 0.81
CA LEU A 67 4.54 -12.96 -0.35
C LEU A 67 4.87 -13.77 -1.60
N SER A 68 4.17 -13.49 -2.70
CA SER A 68 4.29 -14.23 -3.95
C SER A 68 4.32 -13.29 -5.14
N CYS A 69 4.55 -13.86 -6.33
CA CYS A 69 4.53 -13.09 -7.58
C CYS A 69 3.18 -12.43 -7.81
N PHE A 70 2.09 -13.00 -7.30
CA PHE A 70 0.76 -12.38 -7.39
C PHE A 70 0.77 -11.00 -6.72
N HIS A 71 1.33 -10.89 -5.51
CA HIS A 71 1.44 -9.62 -4.82
C HIS A 71 2.39 -8.66 -5.54
N ALA A 72 3.49 -9.17 -6.05
CA ALA A 72 4.47 -8.37 -6.78
C ALA A 72 3.85 -7.74 -8.03
N GLU A 73 3.06 -8.51 -8.78
CA GLU A 73 2.37 -8.00 -9.95
C GLU A 73 1.42 -6.85 -9.61
N GLN A 74 0.67 -6.99 -8.51
CA GLN A 74 -0.26 -5.95 -8.05
C GLN A 74 0.48 -4.70 -7.58
N GLU A 75 1.75 -4.82 -7.20
CA GLU A 75 2.60 -3.70 -6.83
C GLU A 75 3.43 -3.19 -8.02
N ASN A 76 3.28 -3.81 -9.19
CA ASN A 76 4.04 -3.50 -10.40
C ASN A 76 5.55 -3.65 -10.17
N MET A 77 5.95 -4.76 -9.56
CA MET A 77 7.34 -5.08 -9.23
C MET A 77 7.61 -6.56 -9.45
N THR A 78 8.90 -6.95 -9.45
CA THR A 78 9.27 -8.35 -9.30
C THR A 78 9.14 -8.75 -7.82
N LEU A 79 9.05 -10.04 -7.54
CA LEU A 79 8.98 -10.51 -6.15
C LEU A 79 10.23 -10.12 -5.36
N ALA A 80 11.40 -10.19 -6.00
CA ALA A 80 12.66 -9.79 -5.34
C ALA A 80 12.65 -8.30 -4.99
N GLU A 81 12.16 -7.45 -5.88
CA GLU A 81 12.03 -6.01 -5.63
C GLU A 81 11.05 -5.73 -4.48
N LEU A 82 9.90 -6.42 -4.49
CA LEU A 82 8.89 -6.24 -3.45
C LEU A 82 9.46 -6.59 -2.08
N LYS A 83 10.13 -7.73 -1.96
CA LYS A 83 10.74 -8.14 -0.69
C LYS A 83 11.81 -7.16 -0.23
N SER A 84 12.62 -6.66 -1.16
CA SER A 84 13.67 -5.69 -0.87
C SER A 84 13.08 -4.38 -0.34
N VAL A 85 12.04 -3.86 -1.00
CA VAL A 85 11.37 -2.63 -0.59
C VAL A 85 10.78 -2.78 0.82
N ILE A 86 10.12 -3.90 1.10
CA ILE A 86 9.51 -4.13 2.40
C ILE A 86 10.58 -4.20 3.49
N GLN A 87 11.71 -4.86 3.24
CA GLN A 87 12.78 -4.96 4.22
C GLN A 87 13.48 -3.62 4.46
N ASP A 88 13.52 -2.75 3.44
CA ASP A 88 14.08 -1.41 3.59
C ASP A 88 13.18 -0.54 4.49
N ILE A 89 11.87 -0.66 4.34
CA ILE A 89 10.90 0.13 5.11
C ILE A 89 10.68 -0.46 6.51
N TYR A 90 10.59 -1.79 6.59
CA TYR A 90 10.27 -2.52 7.82
C TYR A 90 11.29 -3.63 8.08
N PRO A 91 12.52 -3.31 8.48
CA PRO A 91 13.56 -4.33 8.68
C PRO A 91 13.13 -5.43 9.66
N GLY A 92 13.28 -6.69 9.24
CA GLY A 92 13.00 -7.84 10.09
C GLY A 92 11.52 -8.16 10.34
N ILE A 93 10.61 -7.48 9.65
CA ILE A 93 9.19 -7.67 9.87
C ILE A 93 8.71 -9.04 9.37
N GLN A 94 7.79 -9.64 10.12
CA GLN A 94 7.15 -10.91 9.78
C GLN A 94 5.68 -10.70 9.42
N GLN A 95 4.92 -9.98 10.26
CA GLN A 95 3.50 -9.78 10.07
C GLN A 95 3.23 -8.48 9.31
N LEU A 96 2.53 -8.62 8.18
CA LEU A 96 2.18 -7.51 7.31
C LEU A 96 0.68 -7.53 7.03
N TYR A 97 0.19 -6.47 6.37
CA TYR A 97 -1.22 -6.35 5.98
C TYR A 97 -1.28 -5.85 4.55
N VAL A 98 -2.02 -6.57 3.71
CA VAL A 98 -2.26 -6.19 2.32
C VAL A 98 -3.49 -5.29 2.28
N VAL A 99 -3.30 -4.04 1.89
CA VAL A 99 -4.39 -3.09 1.71
C VAL A 99 -4.67 -3.00 0.21
N SER A 100 -5.83 -3.51 -0.20
CA SER A 100 -6.27 -3.45 -1.59
C SER A 100 -7.14 -2.22 -1.77
N TYR A 101 -6.97 -1.50 -2.88
CA TYR A 101 -7.64 -0.22 -3.12
C TYR A 101 -7.94 -0.06 -4.61
N LYS A 102 -8.77 0.93 -4.91
CA LYS A 102 -8.97 1.35 -6.30
C LYS A 102 -8.90 2.87 -6.37
N LEU A 103 -8.45 3.36 -7.52
CA LEU A 103 -8.35 4.80 -7.77
C LEU A 103 -9.75 5.38 -7.95
N VAL A 104 -10.07 6.42 -7.18
CA VAL A 104 -11.33 7.16 -7.32
C VAL A 104 -11.11 8.33 -8.26
N ARG A 105 -10.02 9.08 -8.05
CA ARG A 105 -9.61 10.14 -8.97
C ARG A 105 -8.26 10.75 -8.63
#